data_44729b8c1eadc1e6a20c88bfc6f65047
#
_entry.id   44729b8c1eadc1e6a20c88bfc6f65047
#
_cell.length_a   1.000
_cell.length_b   1.000
_cell.length_c   1.000
_cell.angle_alpha   90.00
_cell.angle_beta   90.00
_cell.angle_gamma   90.00
#
_symmetry.space_group_name_H-M   'P 1'
#
loop_
_entity.id
_entity.type
_entity.pdbx_description
1 polymer ?
#
loop_
_entity_poly.entity_id
_entity_poly.type
_entity_poly.pdbx_seq_one_letter_code
_entity_poly.pdbx_strand_id
1 'polypeptide(L)'
;VTLVYQAIAFNLVNESTKYKIYRAFQNLASGQSTFTTTRRVNIELKHIVENDGILFAGEGDTQTVSQMLEYAIVWECMAKLSIYFNNTDEFVKFSRWARVYKRLFDINTTMYTGIRRDGSRMYDSNPMHASNTNLFTEGSGMQWLFHVMHDIRGLISFIGKEKALSALNTIFTRSGTSEVPDVTGLVGMYAHGNEPSHHVVFIYFLLEQPKLAKMYIDRILRFYSNQSD
;
A
#
# COMPACT_ATOMS: atom_id res chain seq x y z
N VAL A 1 -4.21 -9.24 8.68
CA VAL A 1 -3.22 -8.82 9.71
C VAL A 1 -3.63 -7.50 10.35
N THR A 2 -3.98 -6.46 9.60
CA THR A 2 -4.32 -5.12 10.12
C THR A 2 -5.47 -5.14 11.13
N LEU A 3 -6.59 -5.78 10.81
CA LEU A 3 -7.74 -5.92 11.72
C LEU A 3 -7.36 -6.68 12.99
N VAL A 4 -6.55 -7.71 12.86
CA VAL A 4 -6.08 -8.52 14.00
C VAL A 4 -5.13 -7.70 14.88
N TYR A 5 -4.23 -6.92 14.28
CA TYR A 5 -3.40 -5.98 15.04
C TYR A 5 -4.27 -5.00 15.84
N GLN A 6 -5.32 -4.44 15.22
CA GLN A 6 -6.26 -3.55 15.92
C GLN A 6 -6.96 -4.25 17.09
N ALA A 7 -7.43 -5.50 16.89
CA ALA A 7 -8.05 -6.28 17.95
C ALA A 7 -7.10 -6.50 19.16
N ILE A 8 -5.81 -6.69 18.90
CA ILE A 8 -4.77 -6.79 19.93
C ILE A 8 -4.55 -5.43 20.59
N ALA A 9 -4.37 -4.37 19.82
CA ALA A 9 -4.10 -3.02 20.33
C ALA A 9 -5.23 -2.47 21.20
N PHE A 10 -6.48 -2.82 20.88
CA PHE A 10 -7.67 -2.43 21.65
C PHE A 10 -8.07 -3.43 22.73
N ASN A 11 -7.23 -4.42 23.05
CA ASN A 11 -7.49 -5.45 24.08
C ASN A 11 -8.81 -6.24 23.87
N LEU A 12 -9.21 -6.46 22.62
CA LEU A 12 -10.41 -7.22 22.28
C LEU A 12 -10.22 -8.74 22.40
N VAL A 13 -8.99 -9.19 22.61
CA VAL A 13 -8.62 -10.60 22.78
C VAL A 13 -7.68 -10.76 23.97
N ASN A 14 -7.75 -11.93 24.67
CA ASN A 14 -6.92 -12.21 25.80
C ASN A 14 -5.45 -12.51 25.43
N GLU A 15 -4.53 -12.43 26.41
CA GLU A 15 -3.08 -12.55 26.18
C GLU A 15 -2.68 -13.88 25.51
N SER A 16 -3.29 -14.99 25.90
CA SER A 16 -3.01 -16.30 25.28
C SER A 16 -3.36 -16.29 23.78
N THR A 17 -4.48 -15.67 23.43
CA THR A 17 -4.92 -15.52 22.03
C THR A 17 -4.02 -14.57 21.26
N LYS A 18 -3.62 -13.43 21.86
CA LYS A 18 -2.66 -12.49 21.26
C LYS A 18 -1.36 -13.20 20.88
N TYR A 19 -0.81 -13.99 21.80
CA TYR A 19 0.42 -14.75 21.57
C TYR A 19 0.28 -15.78 20.45
N LYS A 20 -0.83 -16.55 20.44
CA LYS A 20 -1.09 -17.53 19.37
C LYS A 20 -1.17 -16.86 18.00
N ILE A 21 -1.83 -15.71 17.91
CA ILE A 21 -1.94 -14.92 16.69
C ILE A 21 -0.55 -14.44 16.24
N TYR A 22 0.24 -13.87 17.15
CA TYR A 22 1.60 -13.44 16.85
C TYR A 22 2.46 -14.58 16.31
N ARG A 23 2.42 -15.76 16.95
CA ARG A 23 3.13 -16.96 16.46
C ARG A 23 2.68 -17.41 15.08
N ALA A 24 1.37 -17.35 14.81
CA ALA A 24 0.85 -17.68 13.47
C ALA A 24 1.38 -16.73 12.40
N PHE A 25 1.48 -15.44 12.71
CA PHE A 25 2.06 -14.46 11.79
C PHE A 25 3.58 -14.60 11.64
N GLN A 26 4.31 -14.97 12.70
CA GLN A 26 5.73 -15.31 12.59
C GLN A 26 5.95 -16.48 11.63
N ASN A 27 5.13 -17.52 11.72
CA ASN A 27 5.19 -18.67 10.80
C ASN A 27 4.89 -18.25 9.35
N LEU A 28 3.89 -17.39 9.13
CA LEU A 28 3.63 -16.79 7.81
C LEU A 28 4.85 -16.01 7.30
N ALA A 29 5.41 -15.14 8.12
CA ALA A 29 6.55 -14.30 7.77
C ALA A 29 7.87 -15.07 7.62
N SER A 30 7.93 -16.34 8.03
CA SER A 30 9.07 -17.24 7.79
C SER A 30 8.93 -18.08 6.51
N GLY A 31 7.81 -17.93 5.78
CA GLY A 31 7.49 -18.76 4.62
C GLY A 31 7.12 -20.21 4.97
N GLN A 32 6.91 -20.52 6.25
CA GLN A 32 6.62 -21.87 6.77
C GLN A 32 5.13 -22.08 7.09
N SER A 33 4.26 -21.29 6.47
CA SER A 33 2.84 -21.38 6.79
C SER A 33 2.23 -22.71 6.32
N THR A 34 1.56 -23.36 7.26
CA THR A 34 0.64 -24.47 6.99
C THR A 34 -0.79 -24.00 6.66
N PHE A 35 -1.08 -22.71 6.84
CA PHE A 35 -2.33 -22.12 6.43
C PHE A 35 -2.30 -21.91 4.93
N THR A 36 -2.87 -22.86 4.22
CA THR A 36 -3.01 -22.83 2.76
C THR A 36 -4.10 -21.84 2.37
N THR A 37 -3.75 -20.60 2.20
CA THR A 37 -4.60 -19.71 1.45
C THR A 37 -4.45 -20.06 -0.03
N THR A 38 -3.43 -19.70 -0.69
CA THR A 38 -3.17 -20.16 -2.05
C THR A 38 -1.70 -20.53 -2.20
N ARG A 39 -1.40 -21.46 -3.12
CA ARG A 39 -0.01 -21.78 -3.50
C ARG A 39 0.79 -20.54 -3.87
N ARG A 40 0.13 -19.56 -4.51
CA ARG A 40 0.72 -18.28 -4.94
C ARG A 40 1.24 -17.47 -3.74
N VAL A 41 0.40 -17.21 -2.74
CA VAL A 41 0.79 -16.41 -1.55
C VAL A 41 2.00 -17.02 -0.82
N ASN A 42 2.05 -18.35 -0.72
CA ASN A 42 3.18 -19.02 -0.07
C ASN A 42 4.49 -18.85 -0.86
N ILE A 43 4.42 -18.86 -2.19
CA ILE A 43 5.58 -18.63 -3.07
C ILE A 43 6.06 -17.18 -2.93
N GLU A 44 5.14 -16.21 -2.99
CA GLU A 44 5.43 -14.78 -2.85
C GLU A 44 6.09 -14.49 -1.49
N LEU A 45 5.52 -14.97 -0.39
CA LEU A 45 6.07 -14.79 0.95
C LEU A 45 7.47 -15.41 1.08
N LYS A 46 7.68 -16.59 0.52
CA LYS A 46 8.99 -17.23 0.50
C LYS A 46 10.01 -16.35 -0.23
N HIS A 47 9.66 -15.85 -1.42
CA HIS A 47 10.54 -14.96 -2.19
C HIS A 47 10.86 -13.66 -1.43
N ILE A 48 9.85 -13.04 -0.78
CA ILE A 48 10.03 -11.84 0.03
C ILE A 48 11.02 -12.10 1.18
N VAL A 49 10.87 -13.23 1.87
CA VAL A 49 11.74 -13.60 3.00
C VAL A 49 13.17 -13.87 2.53
N GLU A 50 13.35 -14.62 1.45
CA GLU A 50 14.65 -14.97 0.88
C GLU A 50 15.40 -13.76 0.30
N ASN A 51 14.67 -12.71 -0.09
CA ASN A 51 15.24 -11.51 -0.73
C ASN A 51 15.11 -10.26 0.15
N ASP A 52 15.15 -10.43 1.45
CA ASP A 52 15.16 -9.33 2.43
C ASP A 52 14.04 -8.31 2.24
N GLY A 53 12.83 -8.81 2.12
CA GLY A 53 11.63 -8.01 2.03
C GLY A 53 11.27 -7.56 0.61
N ILE A 54 11.91 -8.09 -0.45
CA ILE A 54 11.62 -7.73 -1.85
C ILE A 54 11.02 -8.89 -2.63
N LEU A 55 9.99 -8.55 -3.40
CA LEU A 55 9.47 -9.34 -4.50
C LEU A 55 9.98 -8.73 -5.82
N PHE A 56 10.77 -9.50 -6.57
CA PHE A 56 11.35 -9.01 -7.83
C PHE A 56 10.35 -9.01 -8.97
N ALA A 57 10.35 -7.92 -9.74
CA ALA A 57 9.52 -7.78 -10.93
C ALA A 57 10.05 -8.62 -12.09
N GLY A 58 9.14 -9.23 -12.86
CA GLY A 58 9.46 -9.99 -14.06
C GLY A 58 9.78 -11.47 -13.84
N GLU A 59 9.64 -11.99 -12.62
CA GLU A 59 9.89 -13.39 -12.28
C GLU A 59 8.58 -14.21 -12.14
N GLY A 60 7.73 -14.13 -13.15
CA GLY A 60 6.52 -14.95 -13.24
C GLY A 60 5.28 -14.41 -12.54
N ASP A 61 5.42 -13.40 -11.69
CA ASP A 61 4.29 -12.72 -11.07
C ASP A 61 4.05 -11.33 -11.67
N THR A 62 2.78 -11.01 -11.75
CA THR A 62 2.28 -9.68 -12.13
C THR A 62 1.97 -8.88 -10.87
N GLN A 63 1.91 -7.55 -11.00
CA GLN A 63 1.40 -6.66 -9.95
C GLN A 63 2.35 -6.50 -8.73
N THR A 64 3.65 -6.69 -8.95
CA THR A 64 4.64 -6.77 -7.87
C THR A 64 4.72 -5.52 -7.00
N VAL A 65 4.50 -4.33 -7.55
CA VAL A 65 4.56 -3.08 -6.79
C VAL A 65 3.37 -2.97 -5.83
N SER A 66 2.14 -3.16 -6.32
CA SER A 66 0.95 -3.12 -5.45
C SER A 66 1.01 -4.18 -4.36
N GLN A 67 1.45 -5.41 -4.67
CA GLN A 67 1.68 -6.45 -3.68
C GLN A 67 2.70 -6.03 -2.61
N MET A 68 3.82 -5.44 -3.01
CA MET A 68 4.83 -4.97 -2.07
C MET A 68 4.33 -3.84 -1.17
N LEU A 69 3.49 -2.94 -1.70
CA LEU A 69 2.88 -1.88 -0.90
C LEU A 69 1.89 -2.44 0.12
N GLU A 70 1.08 -3.43 -0.26
CA GLU A 70 0.19 -4.16 0.65
C GLU A 70 0.98 -4.91 1.75
N TYR A 71 2.01 -5.64 1.37
CA TYR A 71 2.88 -6.31 2.35
C TYR A 71 3.58 -5.32 3.28
N ALA A 72 3.93 -4.11 2.83
CA ALA A 72 4.54 -3.10 3.69
C ALA A 72 3.63 -2.70 4.86
N ILE A 73 2.30 -2.64 4.64
CA ILE A 73 1.31 -2.40 5.71
C ILE A 73 1.30 -3.58 6.69
N VAL A 74 1.36 -4.80 6.18
CA VAL A 74 1.43 -6.02 7.01
C VAL A 74 2.70 -6.03 7.87
N TRP A 75 3.84 -5.70 7.28
CA TRP A 75 5.12 -5.65 8.02
C TRP A 75 5.15 -4.57 9.09
N GLU A 76 4.50 -3.43 8.90
CA GLU A 76 4.35 -2.42 9.96
C GLU A 76 3.52 -2.97 11.13
N CYS A 77 2.45 -3.71 10.87
CA CYS A 77 1.67 -4.37 11.92
C CYS A 77 2.53 -5.41 12.66
N MET A 78 3.32 -6.19 11.94
CA MET A 78 4.24 -7.16 12.53
C MET A 78 5.32 -6.50 13.38
N ALA A 79 5.89 -5.38 12.94
CA ALA A 79 6.85 -4.62 13.72
C ALA A 79 6.25 -4.16 15.06
N LYS A 80 5.03 -3.63 15.05
CA LYS A 80 4.32 -3.20 16.27
C LYS A 80 4.01 -4.36 17.20
N LEU A 81 3.62 -5.52 16.66
CA LEU A 81 3.42 -6.73 17.46
C LEU A 81 4.74 -7.25 18.05
N SER A 82 5.84 -7.16 17.29
CA SER A 82 7.16 -7.57 17.77
C SER A 82 7.59 -6.75 19.00
N ILE A 83 7.36 -5.42 19.01
CA ILE A 83 7.59 -4.59 20.19
C ILE A 83 6.68 -5.03 21.34
N TYR A 84 5.41 -5.24 21.10
CA TYR A 84 4.45 -5.67 22.13
C TYR A 84 4.89 -6.97 22.83
N PHE A 85 5.53 -7.89 22.08
CA PHE A 85 6.05 -9.15 22.60
C PHE A 85 7.55 -9.12 22.92
N ASN A 86 8.17 -7.94 23.03
CA ASN A 86 9.59 -7.73 23.37
C ASN A 86 10.57 -8.46 22.42
N ASN A 87 10.23 -8.58 21.13
CA ASN A 87 11.10 -9.17 20.13
C ASN A 87 11.75 -8.08 19.27
N THR A 88 12.92 -7.60 19.74
CA THR A 88 13.64 -6.48 19.10
C THR A 88 14.16 -6.82 17.71
N ASP A 89 14.62 -8.05 17.49
CA ASP A 89 15.19 -8.46 16.20
C ASP A 89 14.12 -8.47 15.10
N GLU A 90 12.95 -9.00 15.41
CA GLU A 90 11.82 -8.97 14.48
C GLU A 90 11.29 -7.57 14.28
N PHE A 91 11.27 -6.73 15.31
CA PHE A 91 10.92 -5.32 15.16
C PHE A 91 11.82 -4.62 14.15
N VAL A 92 13.14 -4.78 14.26
CA VAL A 92 14.10 -4.17 13.32
C VAL A 92 13.88 -4.70 11.90
N LYS A 93 13.74 -6.02 11.74
CA LYS A 93 13.48 -6.66 10.46
C LYS A 93 12.21 -6.14 9.80
N PHE A 94 11.07 -6.24 10.50
CA PHE A 94 9.78 -5.87 9.92
C PHE A 94 9.64 -4.36 9.73
N SER A 95 10.22 -3.52 10.59
CA SER A 95 10.27 -2.07 10.38
C SER A 95 11.01 -1.70 9.10
N ARG A 96 12.10 -2.40 8.78
CA ARG A 96 12.83 -2.22 7.52
C ARG A 96 11.97 -2.65 6.32
N TRP A 97 11.32 -3.80 6.39
CA TRP A 97 10.45 -4.29 5.33
C TRP A 97 9.21 -3.41 5.12
N ALA A 98 8.65 -2.85 6.17
CA ALA A 98 7.57 -1.88 6.08
C ALA A 98 7.97 -0.59 5.32
N ARG A 99 9.25 -0.30 5.18
CA ARG A 99 9.77 0.86 4.43
C ARG A 99 10.25 0.51 3.02
N VAL A 100 9.89 -0.68 2.51
CA VAL A 100 10.27 -1.13 1.16
C VAL A 100 9.82 -0.17 0.06
N TYR A 101 8.72 0.55 0.27
CA TYR A 101 8.24 1.56 -0.67
C TYR A 101 9.31 2.59 -1.06
N LYS A 102 10.27 2.93 -0.14
CA LYS A 102 11.39 3.83 -0.43
C LYS A 102 12.37 3.24 -1.45
N ARG A 103 12.51 1.92 -1.47
CA ARG A 103 13.36 1.21 -2.46
C ARG A 103 12.66 1.14 -3.83
N LEU A 104 11.34 0.98 -3.85
CA LEU A 104 10.54 0.93 -5.07
C LEU A 104 10.41 2.30 -5.73
N PHE A 105 10.51 3.38 -4.95
CA PHE A 105 10.28 4.74 -5.44
C PHE A 105 11.45 5.24 -6.28
N ASP A 106 11.14 5.79 -7.47
CA ASP A 106 12.10 6.53 -8.28
C ASP A 106 11.85 8.02 -8.13
N ILE A 107 12.82 8.72 -7.54
CA ILE A 107 12.74 10.15 -7.24
C ILE A 107 12.72 11.02 -8.51
N ASN A 108 13.23 10.53 -9.63
CA ASN A 108 13.27 11.26 -10.89
C ASN A 108 11.90 11.30 -11.56
N THR A 109 11.18 10.17 -11.51
CA THR A 109 9.83 10.07 -12.08
C THR A 109 8.74 10.40 -11.08
N THR A 110 9.07 10.44 -9.78
CA THR A 110 8.12 10.56 -8.67
C THR A 110 7.07 9.43 -8.66
N MET A 111 7.49 8.22 -9.04
CA MET A 111 6.63 7.05 -9.20
C MET A 111 7.27 5.80 -8.57
N TYR A 112 6.45 4.82 -8.24
CA TYR A 112 6.94 3.48 -7.93
C TYR A 112 7.31 2.72 -9.18
N THR A 113 8.34 1.89 -9.06
CA THR A 113 8.87 1.01 -10.11
C THR A 113 9.06 -0.39 -9.56
N GLY A 114 8.94 -1.39 -10.39
CA GLY A 114 9.43 -2.73 -10.04
C GLY A 114 10.96 -2.75 -9.97
N ILE A 115 11.50 -3.65 -9.17
CA ILE A 115 12.95 -3.94 -9.11
C ILE A 115 13.15 -5.34 -9.67
N ARG A 116 14.01 -5.51 -10.67
CA ARG A 116 14.42 -6.82 -11.17
C ARG A 116 15.57 -7.38 -10.33
N ARG A 117 15.82 -8.68 -10.46
CA ARG A 117 16.89 -9.36 -9.72
C ARG A 117 18.29 -8.81 -10.03
N ASP A 118 18.51 -8.31 -11.23
CA ASP A 118 19.75 -7.65 -11.64
C ASP A 118 19.89 -6.20 -11.10
N GLY A 119 18.92 -5.73 -10.33
CA GLY A 119 18.85 -4.37 -9.80
C GLY A 119 18.28 -3.33 -10.75
N SER A 120 17.99 -3.69 -12.00
CA SER A 120 17.37 -2.75 -12.95
C SER A 120 15.92 -2.45 -12.58
N ARG A 121 15.41 -1.29 -13.02
CA ARG A 121 14.04 -0.87 -12.75
C ARG A 121 13.11 -1.28 -13.89
N MET A 122 11.89 -1.68 -13.52
CA MET A 122 10.77 -1.87 -14.43
C MET A 122 9.80 -0.71 -14.23
N TYR A 123 9.55 0.04 -15.27
CA TYR A 123 8.64 1.20 -15.25
C TYR A 123 7.27 0.82 -15.79
N ASP A 124 6.24 1.48 -15.27
CA ASP A 124 4.91 1.45 -15.87
C ASP A 124 4.94 2.25 -17.20
N SER A 125 4.42 1.67 -18.25
CA SER A 125 4.37 2.30 -19.58
C SER A 125 3.40 3.48 -19.64
N ASN A 126 2.35 3.45 -18.83
CA ASN A 126 1.35 4.52 -18.74
C ASN A 126 0.81 4.68 -17.30
N PRO A 127 1.49 5.47 -16.46
CA PRO A 127 1.10 5.63 -15.06
C PRO A 127 -0.24 6.35 -14.86
N MET A 128 -0.88 6.84 -15.92
CA MET A 128 -2.19 7.49 -15.92
C MET A 128 -3.33 6.53 -16.31
N HIS A 129 -3.00 5.31 -16.73
CA HIS A 129 -3.97 4.30 -17.16
C HIS A 129 -4.15 3.22 -16.09
N ALA A 130 -5.38 3.06 -15.61
CA ALA A 130 -5.70 2.03 -14.64
C ALA A 130 -5.97 0.71 -15.36
N SER A 131 -5.15 -0.28 -15.08
CA SER A 131 -5.29 -1.65 -15.60
C SER A 131 -4.56 -2.63 -14.68
N ASN A 132 -4.73 -3.92 -14.94
CA ASN A 132 -3.89 -4.96 -14.34
C ASN A 132 -2.59 -5.07 -15.13
N THR A 133 -1.50 -4.52 -14.60
CA THR A 133 -0.18 -4.55 -15.23
C THR A 133 0.76 -5.54 -14.52
N ASN A 134 2.00 -5.62 -14.99
CA ASN A 134 3.04 -6.36 -14.27
C ASN A 134 3.43 -5.70 -12.93
N LEU A 135 3.01 -4.46 -12.69
CA LEU A 135 3.39 -3.69 -11.51
C LEU A 135 2.20 -3.40 -10.59
N PHE A 136 1.01 -3.14 -11.14
CA PHE A 136 -0.14 -2.64 -10.40
C PHE A 136 -1.38 -3.52 -10.58
N THR A 137 -2.15 -3.66 -9.50
CA THR A 137 -3.45 -4.33 -9.45
C THR A 137 -4.54 -3.26 -9.55
N GLU A 138 -5.50 -3.45 -10.45
CA GLU A 138 -6.77 -2.68 -10.48
C GLU A 138 -6.57 -1.17 -10.32
N GLY A 139 -5.55 -0.62 -10.95
CA GLY A 139 -5.23 0.78 -10.81
C GLY A 139 -4.06 1.22 -11.67
N SER A 140 -3.79 2.51 -11.63
CA SER A 140 -2.63 3.13 -12.27
C SER A 140 -1.51 3.39 -11.26
N GLY A 141 -0.29 3.59 -11.76
CA GLY A 141 0.83 3.97 -10.90
C GLY A 141 0.56 5.23 -10.07
N MET A 142 -0.19 6.19 -10.61
CA MET A 142 -0.61 7.39 -9.87
C MET A 142 -1.61 7.09 -8.76
N GLN A 143 -2.56 6.17 -8.96
CA GLN A 143 -3.53 5.79 -7.92
C GLN A 143 -2.86 5.05 -6.77
N TRP A 144 -1.82 4.26 -7.05
CA TRP A 144 -1.06 3.54 -6.03
C TRP A 144 0.00 4.39 -5.31
N LEU A 145 0.28 5.62 -5.77
CA LEU A 145 1.37 6.45 -5.25
C LEU A 145 1.32 6.67 -3.73
N PHE A 146 0.13 6.85 -3.18
CA PHE A 146 -0.07 7.10 -1.76
C PHE A 146 -0.49 5.86 -0.96
N HIS A 147 -0.41 4.65 -1.55
CA HIS A 147 -0.81 3.41 -0.88
C HIS A 147 0.25 2.93 0.14
N VAL A 148 0.60 3.82 1.05
CA VAL A 148 1.49 3.59 2.21
C VAL A 148 0.84 4.15 3.48
N MET A 149 -0.41 3.77 3.71
CA MET A 149 -1.25 4.25 4.81
C MET A 149 -0.57 4.18 6.17
N HIS A 150 0.33 3.23 6.37
CA HIS A 150 1.09 3.03 7.59
C HIS A 150 2.18 4.09 7.83
N ASP A 151 2.62 4.80 6.76
CA ASP A 151 3.72 5.76 6.84
C ASP A 151 3.59 6.95 5.85
N ILE A 152 2.38 7.50 5.72
CA ILE A 152 2.13 8.66 4.83
C ILE A 152 3.03 9.85 5.17
N ARG A 153 3.26 10.13 6.45
CA ARG A 153 4.17 11.21 6.88
C ARG A 153 5.62 10.93 6.46
N GLY A 154 6.04 9.66 6.55
CA GLY A 154 7.35 9.21 6.08
C GLY A 154 7.49 9.33 4.56
N LEU A 155 6.45 9.03 3.79
CA LEU A 155 6.43 9.25 2.34
C LEU A 155 6.55 10.74 2.00
N ILE A 156 5.71 11.60 2.62
CA ILE A 156 5.75 13.06 2.40
C ILE A 156 7.15 13.62 2.72
N SER A 157 7.73 13.19 3.85
CA SER A 157 9.10 13.59 4.22
C SER A 157 10.16 13.11 3.21
N PHE A 158 9.97 11.91 2.67
CA PHE A 158 10.92 11.28 1.74
C PHE A 158 10.92 11.94 0.37
N ILE A 159 9.74 12.26 -0.19
CA ILE A 159 9.61 12.87 -1.53
C ILE A 159 9.62 14.39 -1.50
N GLY A 160 9.36 15.00 -0.36
CA GLY A 160 9.20 16.44 -0.16
C GLY A 160 7.75 16.90 -0.27
N LYS A 161 7.36 17.83 0.59
CA LYS A 161 5.98 18.35 0.73
C LYS A 161 5.42 18.92 -0.58
N GLU A 162 6.23 19.67 -1.33
CA GLU A 162 5.82 20.28 -2.60
C GLU A 162 5.55 19.23 -3.69
N LYS A 163 6.42 18.23 -3.82
CA LYS A 163 6.23 17.13 -4.76
C LYS A 163 5.01 16.28 -4.38
N ALA A 164 4.83 16.00 -3.09
CA ALA A 164 3.66 15.28 -2.60
C ALA A 164 2.36 16.03 -2.92
N LEU A 165 2.32 17.34 -2.70
CA LEU A 165 1.16 18.17 -3.03
C LEU A 165 0.90 18.23 -4.54
N SER A 166 1.95 18.36 -5.35
CA SER A 166 1.84 18.36 -6.82
C SER A 166 1.29 17.03 -7.34
N ALA A 167 1.80 15.91 -6.83
CA ALA A 167 1.30 14.58 -7.20
C ALA A 167 -0.15 14.38 -6.78
N LEU A 168 -0.50 14.78 -5.56
CA LEU A 168 -1.87 14.70 -5.05
C LEU A 168 -2.83 15.55 -5.88
N ASN A 169 -2.45 16.78 -6.23
CA ASN A 169 -3.22 17.63 -7.14
C ASN A 169 -3.40 16.97 -8.52
N THR A 170 -2.36 16.32 -9.04
CA THR A 170 -2.44 15.60 -10.30
C THR A 170 -3.50 14.50 -10.25
N ILE A 171 -3.56 13.72 -9.18
CA ILE A 171 -4.58 12.67 -8.98
C ILE A 171 -6.00 13.24 -9.06
N PHE A 172 -6.26 14.40 -8.45
CA PHE A 172 -7.60 14.97 -8.37
C PHE A 172 -8.00 15.86 -9.56
N THR A 173 -7.04 16.30 -10.39
CA THR A 173 -7.30 17.25 -11.48
C THR A 173 -7.10 16.67 -12.88
N ARG A 174 -6.24 15.66 -13.04
CA ARG A 174 -5.98 15.03 -14.33
C ARG A 174 -6.96 13.91 -14.61
N SER A 175 -7.46 13.84 -15.83
CA SER A 175 -8.24 12.67 -16.26
C SER A 175 -7.28 11.52 -16.58
N GLY A 176 -7.66 10.34 -16.10
CA GLY A 176 -7.04 9.06 -16.49
C GLY A 176 -8.02 8.22 -17.29
N THR A 177 -7.54 7.10 -17.79
CA THR A 177 -8.34 6.06 -18.44
C THR A 177 -8.32 4.78 -17.59
N SER A 178 -9.36 3.97 -17.70
CA SER A 178 -9.45 2.71 -16.97
C SER A 178 -10.05 1.62 -17.84
N GLU A 179 -9.50 0.43 -17.74
CA GLU A 179 -10.06 -0.83 -18.23
C GLU A 179 -10.58 -1.71 -17.08
N VAL A 180 -10.51 -1.21 -15.84
CA VAL A 180 -10.86 -1.97 -14.62
C VAL A 180 -12.24 -1.55 -14.15
N PRO A 181 -13.18 -2.50 -13.96
CA PRO A 181 -14.54 -2.21 -13.51
C PRO A 181 -14.63 -1.48 -12.17
N ASP A 182 -13.72 -1.80 -11.22
CA ASP A 182 -13.72 -1.22 -9.87
C ASP A 182 -13.19 0.22 -9.81
N VAL A 183 -12.52 0.68 -10.87
CA VAL A 183 -12.02 2.05 -10.98
C VAL A 183 -13.17 2.97 -11.43
N THR A 184 -14.06 3.25 -10.51
CA THR A 184 -15.29 4.05 -10.69
C THR A 184 -15.38 5.22 -9.72
N GLY A 185 -16.41 6.05 -9.83
CA GLY A 185 -16.60 7.20 -8.95
C GLY A 185 -15.44 8.20 -9.05
N LEU A 186 -15.06 8.54 -10.29
CA LEU A 186 -13.84 9.29 -10.56
C LEU A 186 -13.96 10.78 -10.25
N VAL A 187 -12.97 11.30 -9.51
CA VAL A 187 -12.68 12.73 -9.37
C VAL A 187 -11.24 12.95 -9.88
N GLY A 188 -11.10 13.33 -11.14
CA GLY A 188 -9.82 13.23 -11.83
C GLY A 188 -9.46 11.75 -12.03
N MET A 189 -8.31 11.34 -11.54
CA MET A 189 -7.88 9.93 -11.46
C MET A 189 -8.23 9.27 -10.13
N TYR A 190 -8.59 10.03 -9.11
CA TYR A 190 -9.03 9.46 -7.85
C TYR A 190 -10.28 8.60 -8.09
N ALA A 191 -10.20 7.33 -7.74
CA ALA A 191 -11.28 6.35 -7.91
C ALA A 191 -11.92 6.03 -6.56
N HIS A 192 -13.10 6.57 -6.28
CA HIS A 192 -13.76 6.31 -5.00
C HIS A 192 -14.38 4.92 -4.92
N GLY A 193 -14.67 4.29 -6.05
CA GLY A 193 -15.13 2.90 -6.11
C GLY A 193 -14.07 1.85 -5.74
N ASN A 194 -12.78 2.24 -5.67
CA ASN A 194 -11.69 1.32 -5.31
C ASN A 194 -11.13 1.69 -3.92
N GLU A 195 -11.17 0.75 -2.97
CA GLU A 195 -10.84 0.94 -1.56
C GLU A 195 -9.40 1.45 -1.31
N PRO A 196 -8.38 1.06 -2.07
CA PRO A 196 -7.02 1.60 -1.91
C PRO A 196 -6.95 3.12 -2.01
N SER A 197 -7.95 3.78 -2.59
CA SER A 197 -7.99 5.24 -2.76
C SER A 197 -8.61 6.01 -1.58
N HIS A 198 -9.38 5.36 -0.70
CA HIS A 198 -10.25 6.06 0.27
C HIS A 198 -9.52 7.02 1.20
N HIS A 199 -8.28 6.71 1.58
CA HIS A 199 -7.48 7.57 2.47
C HIS A 199 -6.84 8.77 1.75
N VAL A 200 -6.76 8.75 0.41
CA VAL A 200 -5.93 9.69 -0.37
C VAL A 200 -6.41 11.13 -0.22
N VAL A 201 -7.73 11.37 -0.22
CA VAL A 201 -8.28 12.72 -0.06
C VAL A 201 -7.90 13.38 1.27
N PHE A 202 -7.71 12.59 2.33
CA PHE A 202 -7.35 13.09 3.66
C PHE A 202 -5.88 13.50 3.77
N ILE A 203 -5.02 13.13 2.80
CA ILE A 203 -3.60 13.55 2.76
C ILE A 203 -3.47 15.06 2.60
N TYR A 204 -4.45 15.72 2.00
CA TYR A 204 -4.48 17.19 1.96
C TYR A 204 -4.42 17.84 3.35
N PHE A 205 -5.00 17.23 4.39
CA PHE A 205 -4.88 17.73 5.76
C PHE A 205 -3.44 17.64 6.27
N LEU A 206 -2.73 16.56 5.94
CA LEU A 206 -1.32 16.40 6.31
C LEU A 206 -0.41 17.38 5.56
N LEU A 207 -0.84 17.84 4.40
CA LEU A 207 -0.15 18.84 3.57
C LEU A 207 -0.61 20.28 3.87
N GLU A 208 -1.39 20.48 4.95
CA GLU A 208 -1.91 21.79 5.38
C GLU A 208 -2.79 22.46 4.31
N GLN A 209 -3.54 21.67 3.55
CA GLN A 209 -4.48 22.12 2.51
C GLN A 209 -5.94 21.74 2.85
N PRO A 210 -6.49 22.15 4.01
CA PRO A 210 -7.82 21.73 4.46
C PRO A 210 -8.95 22.19 3.54
N LYS A 211 -8.75 23.32 2.84
CA LYS A 211 -9.75 23.83 1.86
C LYS A 211 -9.88 22.89 0.66
N LEU A 212 -8.74 22.35 0.15
CA LEU A 212 -8.74 21.37 -0.94
C LEU A 212 -9.33 20.06 -0.46
N ALA A 213 -8.96 19.58 0.73
CA ALA A 213 -9.54 18.39 1.33
C ALA A 213 -11.08 18.50 1.36
N LYS A 214 -11.61 19.57 1.94
CA LYS A 214 -13.05 19.81 2.01
C LYS A 214 -13.72 19.83 0.63
N MET A 215 -13.13 20.57 -0.31
CA MET A 215 -13.67 20.69 -1.67
C MET A 215 -13.80 19.32 -2.36
N TYR A 216 -12.78 18.48 -2.26
CA TYR A 216 -12.82 17.15 -2.88
C TYR A 216 -13.70 16.16 -2.12
N ILE A 217 -13.74 16.23 -0.78
CA ILE A 217 -14.69 15.43 0.02
C ILE A 217 -16.12 15.78 -0.37
N ASP A 218 -16.48 17.08 -0.43
CA ASP A 218 -17.81 17.52 -0.85
C ASP A 218 -18.16 17.04 -2.28
N ARG A 219 -17.17 16.98 -3.18
CA ARG A 219 -17.35 16.46 -4.53
C ARG A 219 -17.57 14.94 -4.54
N ILE A 220 -16.85 14.20 -3.74
CA ILE A 220 -17.03 12.74 -3.58
C ILE A 220 -18.42 12.43 -3.02
N LEU A 221 -18.82 13.14 -1.96
CA LEU A 221 -20.13 12.92 -1.33
C LEU A 221 -21.32 13.17 -2.26
N ARG A 222 -21.16 14.01 -3.29
CA ARG A 222 -22.21 14.23 -4.30
C ARG A 222 -22.53 12.99 -5.13
N PHE A 223 -21.64 12.02 -5.24
CA PHE A 223 -21.95 10.74 -5.88
C PHE A 223 -23.05 9.97 -5.16
N TYR A 224 -23.21 10.21 -3.85
CA TYR A 224 -24.19 9.53 -2.99
C TYR A 224 -25.44 10.37 -2.71
N SER A 225 -25.36 11.70 -2.85
CA SER A 225 -26.48 12.60 -2.54
C SER A 225 -27.55 12.66 -3.63
N ASN A 226 -27.27 12.19 -4.83
CA ASN A 226 -28.23 12.15 -5.96
C ASN A 226 -28.88 10.76 -6.12
N GLN A 227 -28.79 9.88 -5.17
CA GLN A 227 -29.65 8.73 -5.07
C GLN A 227 -30.99 9.21 -4.54
N SER A 228 -31.71 9.92 -5.41
CA SER A 228 -33.10 10.13 -5.18
C SER A 228 -33.85 8.86 -5.56
N ASP A 229 -34.56 8.34 -4.58
CA ASP A 229 -35.91 7.82 -4.67
C ASP A 229 -36.16 6.67 -5.63
#